data_65439db0f5d704c32dba6e8f70003480
#
_entry.id   65439db0f5d704c32dba6e8f70003480
#
_cell.length_a   1.000
_cell.length_b   1.000
_cell.length_c   1.000
_cell.angle_alpha   90.00
_cell.angle_beta   90.00
_cell.angle_gamma   90.00
#
_symmetry.space_group_name_H-M   'P 1'
#
loop_
_entity.id
_entity.type
_entity.pdbx_description
1 polymer ?
#
loop_
_entity_poly.entity_id
_entity_poly.type
_entity_poly.pdbx_seq_one_letter_code
_entity_poly.pdbx_strand_id
1 'polypeptide(L)'
;MQAACGLAQLERAQEFIDTRKRNFKLLKDRLASLSEFLEIAEATPNSDPSWFGFPVTVKESSGVKRVDLLKFLDQNRIGTRLLFAGNLIRQPYFQDVEYRVVGELTNTDRTMNQTFWLGVYPGLGQDHFDFVGDKLEEFFGLNF
;
A
#
# COMPACT_ATOMS: atom_id res chain seq x y z
N MET A 1 -17.66 -10.60 -26.89
CA MET A 1 -17.97 -10.70 -25.45
C MET A 1 -17.09 -9.81 -24.60
N GLN A 2 -15.76 -9.92 -24.62
CA GLN A 2 -14.86 -9.10 -23.81
C GLN A 2 -15.05 -7.58 -23.99
N ALA A 3 -15.15 -7.10 -25.22
CA ALA A 3 -15.38 -5.68 -25.52
C ALA A 3 -16.73 -5.17 -24.99
N ALA A 4 -17.78 -5.99 -25.02
CA ALA A 4 -19.08 -5.62 -24.46
C ALA A 4 -19.04 -5.51 -22.93
N CYS A 5 -18.32 -6.41 -22.27
CA CYS A 5 -18.07 -6.30 -20.82
C CYS A 5 -17.27 -5.05 -20.48
N GLY A 6 -16.25 -4.74 -21.30
CA GLY A 6 -15.44 -3.53 -21.13
C GLY A 6 -16.27 -2.25 -21.28
N LEU A 7 -17.15 -2.19 -22.28
CA LEU A 7 -18.04 -1.06 -22.49
C LEU A 7 -19.00 -0.85 -21.31
N ALA A 8 -19.61 -1.92 -20.80
CA ALA A 8 -20.49 -1.85 -19.64
C ALA A 8 -19.74 -1.39 -18.34
N GLN A 9 -18.46 -1.76 -18.18
CA GLN A 9 -17.64 -1.27 -17.07
C GLN A 9 -17.24 0.20 -17.24
N LEU A 10 -17.05 0.65 -18.48
CA LEU A 10 -16.69 2.04 -18.77
C LEU A 10 -17.78 3.02 -18.31
N GLU A 11 -19.06 2.65 -18.40
CA GLU A 11 -20.18 3.45 -17.91
C GLU A 11 -20.08 3.73 -16.39
N ARG A 12 -19.42 2.84 -15.65
CA ARG A 12 -19.21 2.96 -14.19
C ARG A 12 -17.83 3.48 -13.81
N ALA A 13 -16.98 3.78 -14.79
CA ALA A 13 -15.58 4.12 -14.55
C ALA A 13 -15.42 5.33 -13.59
N GLN A 14 -16.24 6.36 -13.75
CA GLN A 14 -16.19 7.56 -12.91
C GLN A 14 -16.57 7.24 -11.46
N GLU A 15 -17.60 6.43 -11.23
CA GLU A 15 -17.98 5.95 -9.89
C GLU A 15 -16.82 5.22 -9.21
N PHE A 16 -16.11 4.36 -9.94
CA PHE A 16 -14.95 3.62 -9.40
C PHE A 16 -13.77 4.54 -9.07
N ILE A 17 -13.50 5.52 -9.92
CA ILE A 17 -12.46 6.53 -9.71
C ILE A 17 -12.74 7.32 -8.43
N ASP A 18 -13.93 7.89 -8.30
CA ASP A 18 -14.31 8.72 -7.17
C ASP A 18 -14.32 7.91 -5.86
N THR A 19 -14.82 6.68 -5.91
CA THR A 19 -14.82 5.79 -4.75
C THR A 19 -13.41 5.44 -4.30
N ARG A 20 -12.48 5.13 -5.22
CA ARG A 20 -11.08 4.86 -4.86
C ARG A 20 -10.39 6.07 -4.22
N LYS A 21 -10.60 7.26 -4.76
CA LYS A 21 -10.08 8.51 -4.18
C LYS A 21 -10.62 8.74 -2.77
N ARG A 22 -11.92 8.58 -2.59
CA ARG A 22 -12.57 8.67 -1.28
C ARG A 22 -11.98 7.64 -0.30
N ASN A 23 -11.89 6.39 -0.70
CA ASN A 23 -11.38 5.30 0.13
C ASN A 23 -9.93 5.53 0.54
N PHE A 24 -9.09 6.02 -0.38
CA PHE A 24 -7.71 6.39 -0.06
C PHE A 24 -7.66 7.48 1.00
N LYS A 25 -8.49 8.52 0.85
CA LYS A 25 -8.57 9.61 1.83
C LYS A 25 -9.03 9.10 3.20
N LEU A 26 -10.11 8.31 3.25
CA LEU A 26 -10.64 7.76 4.50
C LEU A 26 -9.59 6.93 5.24
N LEU A 27 -8.90 6.05 4.54
CA LEU A 27 -7.85 5.24 5.14
C LEU A 27 -6.66 6.10 5.60
N LYS A 28 -6.26 7.10 4.81
CA LYS A 28 -5.20 8.03 5.18
C LYS A 28 -5.57 8.82 6.45
N ASP A 29 -6.78 9.35 6.53
CA ASP A 29 -7.26 10.10 7.69
C ASP A 29 -7.31 9.18 8.94
N ARG A 30 -7.77 7.92 8.77
CA ARG A 30 -7.83 6.92 9.87
C ARG A 30 -6.45 6.55 10.40
N LEU A 31 -5.43 6.51 9.55
CA LEU A 31 -4.07 6.14 9.94
C LEU A 31 -3.18 7.33 10.34
N ALA A 32 -3.74 8.54 10.47
CA ALA A 32 -2.96 9.72 10.81
C ALA A 32 -2.26 9.63 12.17
N SER A 33 -2.87 8.94 13.16
CA SER A 33 -2.28 8.66 14.49
C SER A 33 -1.01 7.83 14.43
N LEU A 34 -0.81 7.07 13.35
CA LEU A 34 0.33 6.17 13.17
C LEU A 34 1.50 6.80 12.42
N SER A 35 1.50 8.12 12.24
CA SER A 35 2.53 8.84 11.48
C SER A 35 3.95 8.72 12.04
N GLU A 36 4.14 8.37 13.32
CA GLU A 36 5.45 8.07 13.90
C GLU A 36 6.03 6.74 13.38
N PHE A 37 5.17 5.77 13.08
CA PHE A 37 5.57 4.41 12.71
C PHE A 37 5.50 4.15 11.21
N LEU A 38 4.55 4.80 10.53
CA LEU A 38 4.21 4.57 9.13
C LEU A 38 4.38 5.85 8.31
N GLU A 39 4.84 5.66 7.08
CA GLU A 39 4.86 6.68 6.03
C GLU A 39 3.86 6.28 4.95
N ILE A 40 2.96 7.18 4.61
CA ILE A 40 1.91 6.98 3.61
C ILE A 40 2.29 7.75 2.36
N ALA A 41 2.10 7.15 1.19
CA ALA A 41 2.39 7.80 -0.07
C ALA A 41 1.49 9.03 -0.30
N GLU A 42 2.10 10.09 -0.83
CA GLU A 42 1.43 11.31 -1.23
C GLU A 42 1.34 11.41 -2.75
N ALA A 43 0.26 12.02 -3.23
CA ALA A 43 0.17 12.36 -4.64
C ALA A 43 1.22 13.42 -5.00
N THR A 44 1.88 13.26 -6.14
CA THR A 44 2.81 14.27 -6.64
C THR A 44 2.06 15.57 -6.95
N PRO A 45 2.69 16.75 -6.82
CA PRO A 45 2.07 18.01 -7.17
C PRO A 45 1.49 17.99 -8.59
N ASN A 46 0.30 18.57 -8.76
CA ASN A 46 -0.44 18.62 -10.03
C ASN A 46 -0.90 17.24 -10.56
N SER A 47 -0.99 16.22 -9.71
CA SER A 47 -1.59 14.92 -10.06
C SER A 47 -2.89 14.69 -9.29
N ASP A 48 -3.78 13.90 -9.91
CA ASP A 48 -5.07 13.51 -9.31
C ASP A 48 -5.28 11.99 -9.49
N PRO A 49 -4.52 11.16 -8.76
CA PRO A 49 -4.51 9.73 -8.96
C PRO A 49 -5.78 9.04 -8.46
N SER A 50 -6.30 8.12 -9.26
CA SER A 50 -7.19 7.07 -8.80
C SER A 50 -6.33 5.89 -8.32
N TRP A 51 -5.98 5.89 -7.05
CA TRP A 51 -5.05 4.94 -6.48
C TRP A 51 -5.47 3.48 -6.69
N PHE A 52 -4.54 2.67 -7.18
CA PHE A 52 -4.73 1.22 -7.32
C PHE A 52 -4.72 0.51 -5.96
N GLY A 53 -3.85 0.93 -5.07
CA GLY A 53 -3.72 0.46 -3.70
C GLY A 53 -3.26 1.58 -2.79
N PHE A 54 -3.12 1.31 -1.51
CA PHE A 54 -2.69 2.24 -0.48
C PHE A 54 -1.28 1.86 -0.01
N PRO A 55 -0.22 2.46 -0.59
CA PRO A 55 1.15 2.14 -0.21
C PRO A 55 1.46 2.65 1.21
N VAL A 56 2.06 1.78 2.01
CA VAL A 56 2.50 2.06 3.38
C VAL A 56 3.94 1.62 3.52
N THR A 57 4.79 2.48 4.04
CA THR A 57 6.18 2.15 4.36
C THR A 57 6.38 2.17 5.87
N VAL A 58 6.85 1.08 6.43
CA VAL A 58 7.22 1.00 7.85
C VAL A 58 8.50 1.80 8.04
N LYS A 59 8.48 2.77 8.95
CA LYS A 59 9.65 3.61 9.25
C LYS A 59 10.72 2.81 10.00
N GLU A 60 11.98 3.01 9.70
CA GLU A 60 13.10 2.39 10.44
C GLU A 60 13.09 2.79 11.91
N SER A 61 12.73 4.04 12.18
CA SER A 61 12.59 4.58 13.54
C SER A 61 11.54 3.87 14.39
N SER A 62 10.61 3.15 13.78
CA SER A 62 9.58 2.38 14.50
C SER A 62 10.13 1.18 15.27
N GLY A 63 11.33 0.71 14.91
CA GLY A 63 11.92 -0.52 15.46
C GLY A 63 11.20 -1.81 15.04
N VAL A 64 10.17 -1.71 14.20
CA VAL A 64 9.33 -2.83 13.76
C VAL A 64 9.78 -3.34 12.39
N LYS A 65 9.80 -4.65 12.21
CA LYS A 65 10.04 -5.25 10.89
C LYS A 65 8.71 -5.36 10.13
N ARG A 66 8.69 -4.95 8.87
CA ARG A 66 7.51 -5.11 8.00
C ARG A 66 6.96 -6.54 8.04
N VAL A 67 7.82 -7.55 8.03
CA VAL A 67 7.39 -8.96 8.02
C VAL A 67 6.54 -9.32 9.24
N ASP A 68 6.83 -8.77 10.40
CA ASP A 68 6.07 -9.07 11.62
C ASP A 68 4.70 -8.37 11.58
N LEU A 69 4.66 -7.13 11.10
CA LEU A 69 3.41 -6.42 10.84
C LEU A 69 2.53 -7.18 9.83
N LEU A 70 3.10 -7.64 8.71
CA LEU A 70 2.33 -8.37 7.69
C LEU A 70 1.77 -9.69 8.23
N LYS A 71 2.51 -10.42 9.06
CA LYS A 71 2.01 -11.63 9.74
C LYS A 71 0.83 -11.32 10.65
N PHE A 72 0.93 -10.25 11.43
CA PHE A 72 -0.15 -9.82 12.30
C PHE A 72 -1.42 -9.44 11.51
N LEU A 73 -1.26 -8.69 10.42
CA LEU A 73 -2.37 -8.31 9.55
C LEU A 73 -3.02 -9.55 8.91
N ASP A 74 -2.23 -10.50 8.44
CA ASP A 74 -2.72 -11.76 7.86
C ASP A 74 -3.52 -12.59 8.89
N GLN A 75 -3.02 -12.70 10.12
CA GLN A 75 -3.73 -13.37 11.24
C GLN A 75 -5.09 -12.70 11.54
N ASN A 76 -5.17 -11.39 11.32
CA ASN A 76 -6.41 -10.62 11.44
C ASN A 76 -7.23 -10.56 10.15
N ARG A 77 -6.89 -11.37 9.13
CA ARG A 77 -7.58 -11.46 7.83
C ARG A 77 -7.57 -10.14 7.03
N ILE A 78 -6.56 -9.32 7.25
CA ILE A 78 -6.30 -8.11 6.47
C ILE A 78 -5.31 -8.46 5.35
N GLY A 79 -5.82 -8.51 4.12
CA GLY A 79 -5.01 -8.83 2.96
C GLY A 79 -4.04 -7.70 2.60
N THR A 80 -2.78 -8.05 2.41
CA THR A 80 -1.71 -7.14 1.99
C THR A 80 -1.02 -7.62 0.72
N ARG A 81 -0.29 -6.73 0.05
CA ARG A 81 0.56 -7.07 -1.08
C ARG A 81 1.91 -6.37 -0.95
N LEU A 82 2.97 -7.03 -1.38
CA LEU A 82 4.27 -6.40 -1.53
C LEU A 82 4.28 -5.48 -2.76
N LEU A 83 5.15 -4.48 -2.75
CA LEU A 83 5.32 -3.60 -3.90
C LEU A 83 6.12 -4.33 -5.00
N PHE A 84 5.43 -5.26 -5.67
CA PHE A 84 5.94 -6.12 -6.74
C PHE A 84 7.26 -6.82 -6.37
N ALA A 85 8.23 -6.82 -7.28
CA ALA A 85 9.55 -7.42 -7.05
C ALA A 85 10.48 -6.54 -6.18
N GLY A 86 10.10 -5.30 -5.89
CA GLY A 86 10.98 -4.35 -5.22
C GLY A 86 12.22 -4.01 -6.05
N ASN A 87 13.41 -4.33 -5.56
CA ASN A 87 14.65 -4.14 -6.30
C ASN A 87 14.98 -5.36 -7.18
N LEU A 88 14.90 -5.20 -8.50
CA LEU A 88 15.09 -6.28 -9.46
C LEU A 88 16.48 -6.94 -9.35
N ILE A 89 17.52 -6.15 -9.14
CA ILE A 89 18.89 -6.69 -9.05
C ILE A 89 19.14 -7.51 -7.78
N ARG A 90 18.22 -7.47 -6.81
CA ARG A 90 18.25 -8.32 -5.61
C ARG A 90 17.49 -9.62 -5.80
N GLN A 91 16.78 -9.79 -6.91
CA GLN A 91 16.03 -11.00 -7.18
C GLN A 91 16.94 -12.14 -7.67
N PRO A 92 16.67 -13.39 -7.26
CA PRO A 92 17.53 -14.53 -7.60
C PRO A 92 17.76 -14.72 -9.10
N TYR A 93 16.76 -14.46 -9.92
CA TYR A 93 16.87 -14.62 -11.38
C TYR A 93 17.75 -13.56 -12.06
N PHE A 94 18.16 -12.52 -11.33
CA PHE A 94 19.01 -11.44 -11.87
C PHE A 94 20.50 -11.68 -11.66
N GLN A 95 20.89 -12.77 -10.95
CA GLN A 95 22.27 -13.06 -10.57
C GLN A 95 23.20 -13.24 -11.77
N ASP A 96 22.70 -13.80 -12.87
CA ASP A 96 23.47 -14.09 -14.09
C ASP A 96 23.19 -13.10 -15.23
N VAL A 97 22.55 -11.96 -14.94
CA VAL A 97 22.22 -10.94 -15.93
C VAL A 97 23.26 -9.82 -15.89
N GLU A 98 23.82 -9.46 -17.06
CA GLU A 98 24.66 -8.28 -17.17
C GLU A 98 23.83 -7.00 -17.05
N TYR A 99 24.19 -6.12 -16.13
CA TYR A 99 23.52 -4.84 -15.92
C TYR A 99 24.47 -3.76 -15.43
N ARG A 100 24.05 -2.52 -15.55
CA ARG A 100 24.76 -1.36 -14.99
C ARG A 100 23.90 -0.70 -13.93
N VAL A 101 24.48 -0.45 -12.77
CA VAL A 101 23.85 0.35 -11.70
C VAL A 101 24.35 1.78 -11.82
N VAL A 102 23.44 2.74 -11.73
CA VAL A 102 23.76 4.18 -11.68
C VAL A 102 23.36 4.72 -10.31
N GLY A 103 24.34 5.14 -9.53
CA GLY A 103 24.17 5.61 -8.15
C GLY A 103 23.87 4.46 -7.18
N GLU A 104 23.49 4.81 -5.97
CA GLU A 104 23.06 3.89 -4.94
C GLU A 104 21.55 3.66 -5.02
N LEU A 105 21.11 2.42 -4.87
CA LEU A 105 19.69 2.04 -4.92
C LEU A 105 19.06 1.99 -3.52
N THR A 106 19.52 2.84 -2.61
CA THR A 106 19.09 2.85 -1.20
C THR A 106 17.57 2.98 -1.06
N ASN A 107 16.95 3.92 -1.79
CA ASN A 107 15.49 4.09 -1.74
C ASN A 107 14.74 2.90 -2.33
N THR A 108 15.29 2.25 -3.36
CA THR A 108 14.72 1.05 -3.96
C THR A 108 14.79 -0.13 -2.99
N ASP A 109 15.92 -0.30 -2.30
CA ASP A 109 16.11 -1.31 -1.26
C ASP A 109 15.20 -1.04 -0.06
N ARG A 110 15.06 0.21 0.38
CA ARG A 110 14.12 0.61 1.43
C ARG A 110 12.67 0.25 1.03
N THR A 111 12.26 0.61 -0.17
CA THR A 111 10.93 0.28 -0.70
C THR A 111 10.70 -1.23 -0.71
N MET A 112 11.68 -2.00 -1.20
CA MET A 112 11.60 -3.47 -1.23
C MET A 112 11.43 -4.07 0.17
N ASN A 113 12.13 -3.55 1.17
CA ASN A 113 12.19 -4.15 2.50
C ASN A 113 11.09 -3.66 3.44
N GLN A 114 10.59 -2.43 3.25
CA GLN A 114 9.74 -1.75 4.23
C GLN A 114 8.35 -1.41 3.71
N THR A 115 8.11 -1.43 2.38
CA THR A 115 6.83 -1.02 1.80
C THR A 115 5.94 -2.22 1.51
N PHE A 116 4.66 -2.06 1.76
CA PHE A 116 3.57 -2.94 1.36
C PHE A 116 2.36 -2.08 0.98
N TRP A 117 1.27 -2.68 0.54
CA TRP A 117 0.04 -1.94 0.25
C TRP A 117 -1.21 -2.66 0.72
N LEU A 118 -2.21 -1.84 1.06
CA LEU A 118 -3.55 -2.22 1.45
C LEU A 118 -4.53 -1.96 0.29
N GLY A 119 -5.69 -2.58 0.35
CA GLY A 119 -6.74 -2.38 -0.63
C GLY A 119 -7.51 -1.07 -0.42
N VAL A 120 -7.88 -0.42 -1.54
CA VAL A 120 -8.82 0.73 -1.56
C VAL A 120 -9.88 0.55 -2.65
N TYR A 121 -10.17 -0.68 -3.04
CA TYR A 121 -11.13 -0.95 -4.11
C TYR A 121 -12.56 -0.53 -3.71
N PRO A 122 -13.47 -0.31 -4.70
CA PRO A 122 -14.80 0.28 -4.45
C PRO A 122 -15.72 -0.48 -3.50
N GLY A 123 -15.47 -1.77 -3.26
CA GLY A 123 -16.25 -2.58 -2.32
C GLY A 123 -15.90 -2.37 -0.83
N LEU A 124 -14.87 -1.57 -0.52
CA LEU A 124 -14.52 -1.22 0.85
C LEU A 124 -15.24 0.05 1.29
N GLY A 125 -15.53 0.16 2.58
CA GLY A 125 -16.16 1.30 3.22
C GLY A 125 -15.52 1.62 4.58
N GLN A 126 -16.11 2.57 5.31
CA GLN A 126 -15.60 3.09 6.57
C GLN A 126 -15.31 1.99 7.58
N ASP A 127 -16.24 1.06 7.81
CA ASP A 127 -16.11 -0.02 8.79
C ASP A 127 -14.84 -0.88 8.53
N HIS A 128 -14.49 -1.10 7.26
CA HIS A 128 -13.27 -1.82 6.91
C HIS A 128 -12.00 -1.02 7.27
N PHE A 129 -12.04 0.30 7.04
CA PHE A 129 -10.89 1.16 7.34
C PHE A 129 -10.73 1.38 8.83
N ASP A 130 -11.82 1.47 9.58
CA ASP A 130 -11.81 1.53 11.04
C ASP A 130 -11.19 0.24 11.61
N PHE A 131 -11.65 -0.93 11.14
CA PHE A 131 -11.06 -2.20 11.54
C PHE A 131 -9.56 -2.30 11.24
N VAL A 132 -9.13 -1.87 10.04
CA VAL A 132 -7.70 -1.84 9.70
C VAL A 132 -6.93 -0.90 10.63
N GLY A 133 -7.48 0.28 10.92
CA GLY A 133 -6.90 1.24 11.82
C GLY A 133 -6.75 0.71 13.25
N ASP A 134 -7.83 0.12 13.79
CA ASP A 134 -7.84 -0.48 15.13
C ASP A 134 -6.76 -1.58 15.26
N LYS A 135 -6.63 -2.44 14.24
CA LYS A 135 -5.62 -3.50 14.25
C LYS A 135 -4.20 -2.97 14.12
N LEU A 136 -3.98 -1.93 13.36
CA LEU A 136 -2.67 -1.28 13.30
C LEU A 136 -2.32 -0.58 14.62
N GLU A 137 -3.26 0.10 15.24
CA GLU A 137 -3.08 0.72 16.58
C GLU A 137 -2.80 -0.34 17.65
N GLU A 138 -3.51 -1.47 17.63
CA GLU A 138 -3.26 -2.62 18.50
C GLU A 138 -1.82 -3.13 18.33
N PHE A 139 -1.35 -3.29 17.09
CA PHE A 139 0.00 -3.76 16.79
C PHE A 139 1.09 -2.81 17.31
N PHE A 140 0.88 -1.51 17.20
CA PHE A 140 1.84 -0.50 17.68
C PHE A 140 1.65 -0.13 19.15
N GLY A 141 0.73 -0.77 19.87
CA GLY A 141 0.50 -0.54 21.30
C GLY A 141 -0.16 0.80 21.63
N LEU A 142 -0.92 1.37 20.69
CA LEU A 142 -1.66 2.62 20.85
C LEU A 142 -3.12 2.38 21.28
N ASN A 143 -3.38 1.31 22.03
CA ASN A 143 -4.73 1.04 22.57
C ASN A 143 -5.15 2.16 23.54
N PHE A 144 -6.17 2.90 23.16
CA PHE A 144 -6.87 3.87 23.99
C PHE A 144 -8.05 3.22 24.71
#